data_2cae6c7c6f474085330edc1ad4d599de
#
_entry.id   2cae6c7c6f474085330edc1ad4d599de
#
_cell.length_a   1.000
_cell.length_b   1.000
_cell.length_c   1.000
_cell.angle_alpha   90.00
_cell.angle_beta   90.00
_cell.angle_gamma   90.00
#
_symmetry.space_group_name_H-M   'P 1'
#
loop_
_entity.id
_entity.type
_entity.pdbx_description
1 polymer ?
#
loop_
_entity_poly.entity_id
_entity_poly.type
_entity_poly.pdbx_seq_one_letter_code
_entity_poly.pdbx_strand_id
1 'polypeptide(L)'
;MSLIVQKFGGSSVANAERVMNVASIVTDTYTKGNDVVVVVSAQGDTTDDLIEKANEINPKASKREKDMLLAAGEQISISLLAMAIEKLGYHAVSLLGWQAGFNTTSAHTSARIRKVEPDRIKKELDKKNIVIVAGFQGISKYGDITTLGRGGSDTSAVAIAAAMHADLCQIYTDVEGVYTADPRKVKNAKKLQEISYDEMLELATLGAQVLNNRSVEMAKKYNIELEVLSSMTKASGTIVKEKTKMEKMLISGVAKDTDVARISVMGVPNIPGLAFKMFSKLSAKDINVDIILQSIGHDGKKDISFTVAKNRGEEAVALMKEYTENLGAEEILYDDKVAKISIVGAGMESHAGVATKMFEALYDAQVNIQMISTSEIKVSVLIDSADADKAVSAIHSKFFD
;
A
#
# COMPACT_ATOMS: atom_id res chain seq x y z
N MET A 1 8.06 5.39 -30.20
CA MET A 1 8.78 5.63 -28.94
C MET A 1 7.79 5.48 -27.83
N SER A 2 8.01 4.57 -26.91
CA SER A 2 7.13 4.41 -25.74
C SER A 2 7.67 5.26 -24.59
N LEU A 3 6.77 5.79 -23.79
CA LEU A 3 7.13 6.47 -22.55
C LEU A 3 7.01 5.48 -21.38
N ILE A 4 8.13 5.24 -20.72
CA ILE A 4 8.22 4.34 -19.57
C ILE A 4 8.50 5.17 -18.31
N VAL A 5 7.65 5.01 -17.30
CA VAL A 5 7.91 5.56 -15.97
C VAL A 5 8.46 4.44 -15.08
N GLN A 6 9.63 4.65 -14.47
CA GLN A 6 10.27 3.67 -13.60
C GLN A 6 10.39 4.23 -12.19
N LYS A 7 9.91 3.50 -11.18
CA LYS A 7 10.07 3.90 -9.78
C LYS A 7 11.03 2.95 -9.06
N PHE A 8 11.97 3.51 -8.31
CA PHE A 8 12.88 2.73 -7.47
C PHE A 8 12.73 3.10 -6.00
N GLY A 9 12.55 2.07 -5.15
CA GLY A 9 12.45 2.23 -3.70
C GLY A 9 13.80 2.54 -3.04
N GLY A 10 13.78 2.94 -1.78
CA GLY A 10 14.99 3.29 -1.01
C GLY A 10 16.02 2.17 -0.97
N SER A 11 15.59 0.93 -0.82
CA SER A 11 16.47 -0.26 -0.86
C SER A 11 17.19 -0.41 -2.20
N SER A 12 16.58 0.02 -3.31
CA SER A 12 17.19 -0.05 -4.66
C SER A 12 18.29 0.97 -4.87
N VAL A 13 18.35 2.04 -4.09
CA VAL A 13 19.34 3.14 -4.21
C VAL A 13 20.15 3.32 -2.92
N ALA A 14 20.18 2.33 -2.03
CA ALA A 14 20.72 2.43 -0.68
C ALA A 14 22.23 2.75 -0.60
N ASN A 15 23.00 2.43 -1.63
CA ASN A 15 24.43 2.68 -1.71
C ASN A 15 24.88 2.88 -3.15
N ALA A 16 26.17 3.21 -3.36
CA ALA A 16 26.74 3.51 -4.65
C ALA A 16 26.62 2.35 -5.66
N GLU A 17 26.81 1.10 -5.22
CA GLU A 17 26.66 -0.10 -6.07
C GLU A 17 25.23 -0.22 -6.60
N ARG A 18 24.25 -0.06 -5.72
CA ARG A 18 22.82 -0.12 -6.06
C ARG A 18 22.39 1.03 -6.96
N VAL A 19 22.90 2.24 -6.71
CA VAL A 19 22.67 3.40 -7.61
C VAL A 19 23.22 3.12 -9.01
N MET A 20 24.40 2.53 -9.13
CA MET A 20 24.97 2.13 -10.43
C MET A 20 24.15 1.04 -11.12
N ASN A 21 23.62 0.06 -10.35
CA ASN A 21 22.72 -0.94 -10.89
C ASN A 21 21.42 -0.33 -11.42
N VAL A 22 20.80 0.60 -10.67
CA VAL A 22 19.62 1.34 -11.14
C VAL A 22 19.95 2.16 -12.39
N ALA A 23 21.10 2.85 -12.43
CA ALA A 23 21.53 3.58 -13.62
C ALA A 23 21.63 2.68 -14.85
N SER A 24 22.15 1.44 -14.68
CA SER A 24 22.20 0.43 -15.77
C SER A 24 20.78 0.03 -16.23
N ILE A 25 19.86 -0.26 -15.31
CA ILE A 25 18.46 -0.63 -15.66
C ILE A 25 17.79 0.49 -16.45
N VAL A 26 17.97 1.74 -16.00
CA VAL A 26 17.40 2.92 -16.64
C VAL A 26 17.97 3.11 -18.06
N THR A 27 19.29 3.04 -18.19
CA THR A 27 19.95 3.21 -19.50
C THR A 27 19.66 2.04 -20.45
N ASP A 28 19.52 0.82 -19.96
CA ASP A 28 19.07 -0.34 -20.76
C ASP A 28 17.65 -0.12 -21.32
N THR A 29 16.76 0.52 -20.55
CA THR A 29 15.42 0.87 -21.01
C THR A 29 15.46 1.99 -22.05
N TYR A 30 16.29 2.99 -21.83
CA TYR A 30 16.48 4.13 -22.74
C TYR A 30 17.08 3.69 -24.09
N THR A 31 18.09 2.82 -24.09
CA THR A 31 18.76 2.34 -25.31
C THR A 31 17.87 1.50 -26.21
N LYS A 32 16.77 0.96 -25.67
CA LYS A 32 15.72 0.28 -26.47
C LYS A 32 14.83 1.27 -27.25
N GLY A 33 15.12 2.57 -27.21
CA GLY A 33 14.41 3.62 -27.92
C GLY A 33 13.19 4.18 -27.17
N ASN A 34 13.13 4.03 -25.85
CA ASN A 34 12.07 4.59 -25.02
C ASN A 34 12.47 5.97 -24.46
N ASP A 35 11.48 6.84 -24.26
CA ASP A 35 11.64 7.97 -23.36
C ASP A 35 11.43 7.47 -21.91
N VAL A 36 12.29 7.92 -20.99
CA VAL A 36 12.31 7.37 -19.62
C VAL A 36 12.19 8.47 -18.57
N VAL A 37 11.22 8.33 -17.69
CA VAL A 37 11.10 9.14 -16.46
C VAL A 37 11.31 8.21 -15.26
N VAL A 38 12.23 8.60 -14.39
CA VAL A 38 12.57 7.81 -13.20
C VAL A 38 12.09 8.53 -11.95
N VAL A 39 11.42 7.83 -11.07
CA VAL A 39 11.03 8.34 -9.74
C VAL A 39 11.80 7.57 -8.67
N VAL A 40 12.46 8.26 -7.77
CA VAL A 40 13.23 7.60 -6.70
C VAL A 40 12.78 8.05 -5.31
N SER A 41 12.88 7.12 -4.36
CA SER A 41 12.73 7.37 -2.93
C SER A 41 14.07 7.81 -2.31
N ALA A 42 14.05 8.30 -1.08
CA ALA A 42 15.26 8.50 -0.29
C ALA A 42 16.05 7.17 -0.15
N GLN A 43 17.38 7.25 0.03
CA GLN A 43 18.25 6.09 0.12
C GLN A 43 18.02 5.31 1.41
N GLY A 44 17.85 3.98 1.32
CA GLY A 44 17.76 3.10 2.48
C GLY A 44 16.78 3.61 3.54
N ASP A 45 17.28 3.79 4.75
CA ASP A 45 16.51 4.22 5.93
C ASP A 45 16.58 5.75 6.18
N THR A 46 17.10 6.53 5.22
CA THR A 46 17.31 7.99 5.37
C THR A 46 16.05 8.74 5.87
N THR A 47 14.86 8.34 5.44
CA THR A 47 13.62 8.98 5.90
C THR A 47 13.38 8.76 7.40
N ASP A 48 13.63 7.55 7.90
CA ASP A 48 13.48 7.21 9.31
C ASP A 48 14.58 7.90 10.15
N ASP A 49 15.83 7.95 9.66
CA ASP A 49 16.94 8.69 10.29
C ASP A 49 16.62 10.19 10.41
N LEU A 50 16.00 10.79 9.39
CA LEU A 50 15.59 12.20 9.43
C LEU A 50 14.44 12.44 10.42
N ILE A 51 13.51 11.49 10.55
CA ILE A 51 12.45 11.54 11.56
C ILE A 51 13.05 11.45 12.97
N GLU A 52 14.01 10.57 13.21
CA GLU A 52 14.70 10.45 14.49
C GLU A 52 15.41 11.75 14.86
N LYS A 53 16.23 12.31 13.96
CA LYS A 53 16.90 13.60 14.14
C LYS A 53 15.92 14.73 14.47
N ALA A 54 14.77 14.79 13.77
CA ALA A 54 13.74 15.77 14.08
C ALA A 54 13.18 15.60 15.49
N ASN A 55 12.95 14.34 15.91
CA ASN A 55 12.39 14.02 17.22
C ASN A 55 13.41 14.27 18.37
N GLU A 56 14.70 14.06 18.14
CA GLU A 56 15.78 14.41 19.09
C GLU A 56 15.79 15.91 19.40
N ILE A 57 15.57 16.76 18.38
CA ILE A 57 15.56 18.22 18.55
C ILE A 57 14.22 18.69 19.12
N ASN A 58 13.11 18.25 18.51
CA ASN A 58 11.76 18.64 18.93
C ASN A 58 10.71 17.61 18.48
N PRO A 59 10.28 16.69 19.34
CA PRO A 59 9.26 15.68 19.00
C PRO A 59 7.91 16.31 18.64
N LYS A 60 7.67 17.58 19.04
CA LYS A 60 6.46 18.35 18.72
C LYS A 60 6.68 19.34 17.57
N ALA A 61 7.72 19.18 16.77
CA ALA A 61 7.97 20.02 15.61
C ALA A 61 6.75 20.07 14.67
N SER A 62 6.51 21.23 14.06
CA SER A 62 5.40 21.38 13.12
C SER A 62 5.55 20.42 11.93
N LYS A 63 4.44 19.94 11.42
CA LYS A 63 4.42 19.05 10.25
C LYS A 63 5.05 19.71 9.01
N ARG A 64 4.95 21.04 8.89
CA ARG A 64 5.59 21.81 7.81
C ARG A 64 7.12 21.68 7.84
N GLU A 65 7.74 21.85 9.00
CA GLU A 65 9.20 21.76 9.11
C GLU A 65 9.67 20.30 8.95
N LYS A 66 8.86 19.32 9.38
CA LYS A 66 9.13 17.91 9.10
C LYS A 66 9.12 17.63 7.59
N ASP A 67 8.15 18.15 6.85
CA ASP A 67 8.09 17.98 5.39
C ASP A 67 9.31 18.60 4.69
N MET A 68 9.74 19.79 5.11
CA MET A 68 10.92 20.46 4.60
C MET A 68 12.19 19.59 4.79
N LEU A 69 12.33 19.00 5.98
CA LEU A 69 13.46 18.13 6.29
C LEU A 69 13.42 16.82 5.49
N LEU A 70 12.27 16.14 5.47
CA LEU A 70 12.12 14.83 4.85
C LEU A 70 12.35 14.89 3.34
N ALA A 71 11.92 15.96 2.67
CA ALA A 71 12.10 16.14 1.23
C ALA A 71 13.58 16.19 0.79
N ALA A 72 14.52 16.42 1.71
CA ALA A 72 15.96 16.41 1.40
C ALA A 72 16.48 14.99 1.05
N GLY A 73 15.85 13.95 1.54
CA GLY A 73 16.25 12.57 1.26
C GLY A 73 16.18 12.21 -0.21
N GLU A 74 15.06 12.50 -0.87
CA GLU A 74 14.90 12.27 -2.30
C GLU A 74 15.76 13.18 -3.15
N GLN A 75 16.05 14.39 -2.69
CA GLN A 75 16.97 15.31 -3.39
C GLN A 75 18.38 14.71 -3.51
N ILE A 76 18.87 14.07 -2.47
CA ILE A 76 20.15 13.34 -2.50
C ILE A 76 20.08 12.21 -3.53
N SER A 77 19.04 11.40 -3.49
CA SER A 77 18.88 10.23 -4.37
C SER A 77 18.84 10.60 -5.85
N ILE A 78 18.06 11.62 -6.24
CA ILE A 78 17.97 12.05 -7.66
C ILE A 78 19.29 12.59 -8.18
N SER A 79 20.05 13.31 -7.34
CA SER A 79 21.33 13.89 -7.73
C SER A 79 22.38 12.80 -7.96
N LEU A 80 22.48 11.83 -7.05
CA LEU A 80 23.40 10.71 -7.17
C LEU A 80 23.09 9.82 -8.38
N LEU A 81 21.81 9.56 -8.63
CA LEU A 81 21.40 8.76 -9.80
C LEU A 81 21.68 9.51 -11.11
N ALA A 82 21.47 10.82 -11.18
CA ALA A 82 21.82 11.62 -12.35
C ALA A 82 23.32 11.50 -12.65
N MET A 83 24.19 11.69 -11.65
CA MET A 83 25.64 11.53 -11.78
C MET A 83 26.04 10.11 -12.23
N ALA A 84 25.34 9.09 -11.76
CA ALA A 84 25.59 7.70 -12.17
C ALA A 84 25.21 7.45 -13.64
N ILE A 85 24.11 8.01 -14.11
CA ILE A 85 23.67 7.92 -15.52
C ILE A 85 24.64 8.69 -16.42
N GLU A 86 25.10 9.89 -16.01
CA GLU A 86 26.12 10.66 -16.73
C GLU A 86 27.44 9.89 -16.82
N LYS A 87 27.86 9.19 -15.77
CA LYS A 87 29.04 8.33 -15.78
C LYS A 87 28.93 7.20 -16.82
N LEU A 88 27.71 6.75 -17.14
CA LEU A 88 27.47 5.77 -18.21
C LEU A 88 27.39 6.41 -19.62
N GLY A 89 27.58 7.71 -19.74
CA GLY A 89 27.63 8.46 -21.01
C GLY A 89 26.25 8.93 -21.50
N TYR A 90 25.24 8.97 -20.67
CA TYR A 90 23.90 9.44 -21.03
C TYR A 90 23.56 10.77 -20.36
N HIS A 91 22.74 11.59 -21.01
CA HIS A 91 22.27 12.85 -20.43
C HIS A 91 21.10 12.61 -19.48
N ALA A 92 21.18 13.18 -18.29
CA ALA A 92 20.15 13.09 -17.27
C ALA A 92 19.86 14.44 -16.62
N VAL A 93 18.61 14.66 -16.21
CA VAL A 93 18.20 15.85 -15.47
C VAL A 93 17.41 15.43 -14.24
N SER A 94 17.86 15.85 -13.06
CA SER A 94 17.16 15.65 -11.80
C SER A 94 16.20 16.80 -11.50
N LEU A 95 14.96 16.48 -11.12
CA LEU A 95 13.91 17.44 -10.78
C LEU A 95 13.34 17.13 -9.40
N LEU A 96 13.22 18.15 -8.57
CA LEU A 96 12.41 18.06 -7.34
C LEU A 96 10.92 17.94 -7.69
N GLY A 97 10.11 17.43 -6.77
CA GLY A 97 8.68 17.23 -7.01
C GLY A 97 7.97 18.49 -7.52
N TRP A 98 8.26 19.66 -6.93
CA TRP A 98 7.69 20.92 -7.40
C TRP A 98 8.21 21.37 -8.79
N GLN A 99 9.45 21.07 -9.14
CA GLN A 99 9.99 21.33 -10.49
C GLN A 99 9.37 20.39 -11.53
N ALA A 100 8.99 19.18 -11.11
CA ALA A 100 8.24 18.22 -11.93
C ALA A 100 6.74 18.54 -12.00
N GLY A 101 6.27 19.59 -11.33
CA GLY A 101 4.90 20.10 -11.41
C GLY A 101 3.91 19.46 -10.43
N PHE A 102 4.36 18.85 -9.33
CA PHE A 102 3.47 18.27 -8.31
C PHE A 102 2.83 19.35 -7.44
N ASN A 103 1.56 19.64 -7.68
CA ASN A 103 0.72 20.50 -6.86
C ASN A 103 -0.10 19.65 -5.89
N THR A 104 -0.05 19.98 -4.59
CA THR A 104 -0.65 19.18 -3.53
C THR A 104 -1.62 19.99 -2.66
N THR A 105 -2.32 19.27 -1.76
CA THR A 105 -3.02 19.90 -0.64
C THR A 105 -2.01 20.40 0.40
N SER A 106 -2.44 21.29 1.31
CA SER A 106 -1.60 21.80 2.42
C SER A 106 -1.62 20.89 3.66
N ALA A 107 -2.03 19.63 3.54
CA ALA A 107 -2.03 18.67 4.63
C ALA A 107 -0.61 18.06 4.77
N HIS A 108 0.27 18.77 5.49
CA HIS A 108 1.65 18.32 5.70
C HIS A 108 1.72 16.90 6.26
N THR A 109 2.74 16.15 5.87
CA THR A 109 3.04 14.73 6.16
C THR A 109 2.07 13.70 5.54
N SER A 110 0.98 14.15 4.95
CA SER A 110 -0.05 13.30 4.32
C SER A 110 -0.78 14.01 3.17
N ALA A 111 -0.04 14.85 2.44
CA ALA A 111 -0.59 15.63 1.34
C ALA A 111 -1.17 14.73 0.23
N ARG A 112 -2.16 15.26 -0.48
CA ARG A 112 -2.75 14.61 -1.65
C ARG A 112 -2.38 15.38 -2.91
N ILE A 113 -2.01 14.69 -3.96
CA ILE A 113 -1.76 15.28 -5.27
C ILE A 113 -3.07 15.83 -5.81
N ARG A 114 -3.10 17.12 -6.12
CA ARG A 114 -4.23 17.81 -6.75
C ARG A 114 -4.10 17.82 -8.26
N LYS A 115 -2.86 18.05 -8.75
CA LYS A 115 -2.54 18.15 -10.17
C LYS A 115 -1.05 17.88 -10.36
N VAL A 116 -0.70 17.28 -11.48
CA VAL A 116 0.68 17.23 -12.00
C VAL A 116 0.70 18.03 -13.30
N GLU A 117 1.62 19.00 -13.39
CA GLU A 117 1.85 19.83 -14.58
C GLU A 117 3.19 19.43 -15.22
N PRO A 118 3.19 18.48 -16.17
CA PRO A 118 4.41 17.81 -16.62
C PRO A 118 5.21 18.57 -17.67
N ASP A 119 4.94 19.85 -17.91
CA ASP A 119 5.55 20.62 -18.98
C ASP A 119 7.09 20.68 -18.91
N ARG A 120 7.65 20.71 -17.69
CA ARG A 120 9.08 20.66 -17.50
C ARG A 120 9.64 19.27 -17.84
N ILE A 121 8.97 18.21 -17.47
CA ILE A 121 9.34 16.83 -17.82
C ILE A 121 9.36 16.68 -19.35
N LYS A 122 8.29 17.10 -20.03
CA LYS A 122 8.18 17.05 -21.50
C LYS A 122 9.34 17.77 -22.19
N LYS A 123 9.63 18.99 -21.75
CA LYS A 123 10.76 19.80 -22.30
C LYS A 123 12.12 19.11 -22.17
N GLU A 124 12.35 18.35 -21.11
CA GLU A 124 13.61 17.64 -20.94
C GLU A 124 13.64 16.34 -21.77
N LEU A 125 12.52 15.61 -21.86
CA LEU A 125 12.40 14.45 -22.77
C LEU A 125 12.58 14.85 -24.25
N ASP A 126 12.04 16.00 -24.67
CA ASP A 126 12.24 16.53 -26.04
C ASP A 126 13.72 16.76 -26.37
N LYS A 127 14.53 17.09 -25.35
CA LYS A 127 15.98 17.21 -25.47
C LYS A 127 16.74 15.89 -25.40
N LYS A 128 15.98 14.77 -25.31
CA LYS A 128 16.53 13.41 -25.14
C LYS A 128 17.26 13.20 -23.81
N ASN A 129 16.90 13.92 -22.77
CA ASN A 129 17.36 13.67 -21.42
C ASN A 129 16.56 12.55 -20.77
N ILE A 130 17.21 11.70 -19.96
CA ILE A 130 16.56 10.86 -18.97
C ILE A 130 16.14 11.78 -17.81
N VAL A 131 14.86 11.78 -17.44
CA VAL A 131 14.34 12.66 -16.39
C VAL A 131 14.23 11.91 -15.10
N ILE A 132 14.84 12.42 -14.02
CA ILE A 132 14.81 11.81 -12.69
C ILE A 132 14.05 12.73 -11.75
N VAL A 133 13.00 12.21 -11.12
CA VAL A 133 12.10 12.99 -10.26
C VAL A 133 12.18 12.50 -8.82
N ALA A 134 12.31 13.44 -7.89
CA ALA A 134 12.16 13.16 -6.47
C ALA A 134 10.71 12.75 -6.20
N GLY A 135 10.52 11.50 -5.79
CA GLY A 135 9.23 11.00 -5.34
C GLY A 135 8.80 11.61 -4.01
N PHE A 136 7.63 11.20 -3.48
CA PHE A 136 7.17 11.52 -2.14
C PHE A 136 6.81 12.99 -1.88
N GLN A 137 7.26 13.95 -2.66
CA GLN A 137 7.17 15.39 -2.40
C GLN A 137 6.39 16.17 -3.47
N GLY A 138 5.88 17.33 -3.07
CA GLY A 138 5.24 18.30 -3.94
C GLY A 138 5.18 19.68 -3.28
N ILE A 139 4.39 20.59 -3.83
CA ILE A 139 4.25 21.95 -3.34
C ILE A 139 2.78 22.29 -3.07
N SER A 140 2.51 22.93 -1.94
CA SER A 140 1.19 23.44 -1.60
C SER A 140 0.90 24.75 -2.36
N LYS A 141 -0.37 25.18 -2.34
CA LYS A 141 -0.78 26.49 -2.90
C LYS A 141 -0.08 27.70 -2.26
N TYR A 142 0.54 27.53 -1.11
CA TYR A 142 1.27 28.58 -0.39
C TYR A 142 2.77 28.57 -0.70
N GLY A 143 3.25 27.67 -1.59
CA GLY A 143 4.65 27.53 -1.90
C GLY A 143 5.44 26.69 -0.91
N ASP A 144 4.78 26.05 0.06
CA ASP A 144 5.44 25.16 1.02
C ASP A 144 5.63 23.76 0.45
N ILE A 145 6.78 23.17 0.73
CA ILE A 145 7.02 21.76 0.45
C ILE A 145 6.09 20.91 1.29
N THR A 146 5.56 19.86 0.68
CA THR A 146 4.66 18.89 1.33
C THR A 146 5.11 17.48 0.99
N THR A 147 4.89 16.54 1.90
CA THR A 147 5.13 15.11 1.65
C THR A 147 3.83 14.31 1.59
N LEU A 148 3.85 13.24 0.78
CA LEU A 148 2.64 12.45 0.47
C LEU A 148 2.36 11.34 1.51
N GLY A 149 3.25 11.15 2.47
CA GLY A 149 3.19 10.06 3.43
C GLY A 149 3.71 8.72 2.86
N ARG A 150 3.57 7.63 3.62
CA ARG A 150 4.09 6.30 3.24
C ARG A 150 3.62 5.87 1.84
N GLY A 151 4.51 5.28 1.06
CA GLY A 151 4.25 4.90 -0.34
C GLY A 151 4.06 6.08 -1.30
N GLY A 152 4.47 7.28 -0.87
CA GLY A 152 4.33 8.50 -1.67
C GLY A 152 5.09 8.47 -2.99
N SER A 153 6.24 7.79 -3.07
CA SER A 153 7.01 7.67 -4.31
C SER A 153 6.31 6.80 -5.35
N ASP A 154 5.63 5.72 -4.94
CA ASP A 154 4.78 4.91 -5.85
C ASP A 154 3.65 5.76 -6.40
N THR A 155 2.99 6.52 -5.51
CA THR A 155 1.93 7.46 -5.88
C THR A 155 2.45 8.54 -6.84
N SER A 156 3.68 9.06 -6.64
CA SER A 156 4.32 10.03 -7.55
C SER A 156 4.55 9.43 -8.93
N ALA A 157 5.07 8.21 -9.01
CA ALA A 157 5.33 7.55 -10.30
C ALA A 157 4.04 7.34 -11.11
N VAL A 158 3.00 6.82 -10.47
CA VAL A 158 1.71 6.61 -11.13
C VAL A 158 1.07 7.93 -11.52
N ALA A 159 1.20 8.98 -10.72
CA ALA A 159 0.68 10.32 -11.05
C ALA A 159 1.38 10.92 -12.28
N ILE A 160 2.71 10.76 -12.42
CA ILE A 160 3.44 11.14 -13.64
C ILE A 160 2.97 10.29 -14.81
N ALA A 161 2.89 8.97 -14.65
CA ALA A 161 2.43 8.08 -15.71
C ALA A 161 1.05 8.48 -16.23
N ALA A 162 0.12 8.81 -15.33
CA ALA A 162 -1.21 9.29 -15.68
C ALA A 162 -1.19 10.66 -16.39
N ALA A 163 -0.42 11.64 -15.87
CA ALA A 163 -0.35 12.98 -16.43
C ALA A 163 0.36 13.04 -17.80
N MET A 164 1.23 12.07 -18.05
CA MET A 164 2.02 11.95 -19.29
C MET A 164 1.44 10.93 -20.27
N HIS A 165 0.37 10.19 -19.89
CA HIS A 165 -0.15 9.05 -20.64
C HIS A 165 0.94 8.04 -21.00
N ALA A 166 1.72 7.62 -19.99
CA ALA A 166 2.79 6.67 -20.17
C ALA A 166 2.25 5.29 -20.61
N ASP A 167 3.01 4.59 -21.45
CA ASP A 167 2.65 3.26 -21.94
C ASP A 167 2.77 2.21 -20.84
N LEU A 168 3.69 2.40 -19.87
CA LEU A 168 3.92 1.49 -18.76
C LEU A 168 4.50 2.24 -17.55
N CYS A 169 4.09 1.84 -16.36
CA CYS A 169 4.68 2.28 -15.11
C CYS A 169 5.28 1.07 -14.36
N GLN A 170 6.61 1.01 -14.29
CA GLN A 170 7.36 -0.05 -13.63
C GLN A 170 7.69 0.34 -12.19
N ILE A 171 7.28 -0.49 -11.23
CA ILE A 171 7.57 -0.31 -9.81
C ILE A 171 8.62 -1.34 -9.38
N TYR A 172 9.85 -0.88 -9.22
CA TYR A 172 10.96 -1.70 -8.74
C TYR A 172 10.99 -1.72 -7.20
N THR A 173 11.03 -2.92 -6.66
CA THR A 173 11.02 -3.22 -5.24
C THR A 173 12.07 -4.30 -4.91
N ASP A 174 12.10 -4.81 -3.70
CA ASP A 174 12.96 -5.91 -3.24
C ASP A 174 12.39 -7.30 -3.54
N VAL A 175 11.15 -7.38 -4.07
CA VAL A 175 10.51 -8.64 -4.48
C VAL A 175 10.34 -8.71 -6.00
N GLU A 176 10.30 -9.92 -6.56
CA GLU A 176 10.24 -10.14 -8.01
C GLU A 176 8.86 -9.93 -8.63
N GLY A 177 7.85 -9.61 -7.83
CA GLY A 177 6.46 -9.46 -8.26
C GLY A 177 5.48 -9.77 -7.14
N VAL A 178 4.23 -9.98 -7.51
CA VAL A 178 3.15 -10.38 -6.59
C VAL A 178 3.06 -11.90 -6.55
N TYR A 179 2.98 -12.46 -5.35
CA TYR A 179 2.93 -13.90 -5.13
C TYR A 179 1.57 -14.32 -4.54
N THR A 180 1.22 -15.58 -4.72
CA THR A 180 -0.01 -16.18 -4.15
C THR A 180 -0.04 -16.22 -2.61
N ALA A 181 1.11 -16.06 -1.96
CA ALA A 181 1.31 -15.81 -0.54
C ALA A 181 2.73 -15.25 -0.34
N ASP A 182 3.09 -14.81 0.87
CA ASP A 182 4.46 -14.38 1.18
C ASP A 182 5.46 -15.56 0.99
N PRO A 183 6.37 -15.52 0.00
CA PRO A 183 7.28 -16.62 -0.29
C PRO A 183 8.29 -16.88 0.83
N ARG A 184 8.48 -15.94 1.75
CA ARG A 184 9.31 -16.12 2.95
C ARG A 184 8.64 -17.04 3.97
N LYS A 185 7.31 -17.16 3.93
CA LYS A 185 6.49 -17.95 4.83
C LYS A 185 5.93 -19.22 4.19
N VAL A 186 5.59 -19.15 2.91
CA VAL A 186 4.99 -20.24 2.14
C VAL A 186 5.94 -20.62 0.99
N LYS A 187 6.67 -21.74 1.14
CA LYS A 187 7.74 -22.14 0.21
C LYS A 187 7.26 -22.44 -1.22
N ASN A 188 6.02 -22.90 -1.36
CA ASN A 188 5.37 -23.20 -2.65
C ASN A 188 4.53 -22.02 -3.18
N ALA A 189 4.67 -20.80 -2.63
CA ALA A 189 4.05 -19.61 -3.17
C ALA A 189 4.51 -19.39 -4.62
N LYS A 190 3.54 -19.17 -5.52
CA LYS A 190 3.76 -18.99 -6.95
C LYS A 190 3.70 -17.52 -7.30
N LYS A 191 4.63 -17.04 -8.14
CA LYS A 191 4.58 -15.69 -8.68
C LYS A 191 3.45 -15.57 -9.70
N LEU A 192 2.63 -14.54 -9.57
CA LEU A 192 1.57 -14.21 -10.53
C LEU A 192 2.19 -13.53 -11.76
N GLN A 193 1.76 -13.93 -12.95
CA GLN A 193 2.16 -13.23 -14.17
C GLN A 193 1.37 -11.92 -14.33
N GLU A 194 0.09 -11.96 -13.99
CA GLU A 194 -0.79 -10.80 -14.02
C GLU A 194 -1.85 -10.87 -12.91
N ILE A 195 -2.32 -9.70 -12.48
CA ILE A 195 -3.36 -9.55 -11.45
C ILE A 195 -4.21 -8.32 -11.79
N SER A 196 -5.50 -8.35 -11.43
CA SER A 196 -6.37 -7.19 -11.61
C SER A 196 -6.10 -6.11 -10.56
N TYR A 197 -6.48 -4.85 -10.86
CA TYR A 197 -6.35 -3.76 -9.88
C TYR A 197 -7.13 -4.06 -8.60
N ASP A 198 -8.33 -4.63 -8.70
CA ASP A 198 -9.18 -4.91 -7.53
C ASP A 198 -8.56 -5.97 -6.62
N GLU A 199 -8.06 -7.06 -7.20
CA GLU A 199 -7.33 -8.07 -6.44
C GLU A 199 -6.06 -7.52 -5.82
N MET A 200 -5.30 -6.68 -6.56
CA MET A 200 -4.08 -6.05 -6.04
C MET A 200 -4.39 -5.09 -4.88
N LEU A 201 -5.47 -4.30 -4.98
CA LEU A 201 -5.93 -3.40 -3.91
C LEU A 201 -6.28 -4.19 -2.64
N GLU A 202 -7.00 -5.29 -2.78
CA GLU A 202 -7.34 -6.15 -1.64
C GLU A 202 -6.08 -6.76 -1.02
N LEU A 203 -5.17 -7.34 -1.82
CA LEU A 203 -3.92 -7.90 -1.30
C LEU A 203 -3.04 -6.84 -0.61
N ALA A 204 -2.94 -5.64 -1.18
CA ALA A 204 -2.16 -4.55 -0.60
C ALA A 204 -2.78 -4.06 0.73
N THR A 205 -4.11 -4.00 0.83
CA THR A 205 -4.83 -3.65 2.06
C THR A 205 -4.66 -4.71 3.14
N LEU A 206 -4.50 -5.97 2.74
CA LEU A 206 -4.44 -7.14 3.64
C LEU A 206 -3.01 -7.50 4.08
N GLY A 207 -2.02 -6.64 3.83
CA GLY A 207 -0.66 -6.82 4.33
C GLY A 207 0.36 -7.36 3.32
N ALA A 208 -0.02 -7.58 2.06
CA ALA A 208 0.93 -7.80 0.99
C ALA A 208 1.59 -6.45 0.62
N GLN A 209 2.66 -6.08 1.33
CA GLN A 209 3.32 -4.77 1.24
C GLN A 209 4.13 -4.58 -0.06
N VAL A 210 3.60 -5.02 -1.19
CA VAL A 210 4.29 -4.96 -2.50
C VAL A 210 4.04 -3.62 -3.19
N LEU A 211 2.81 -3.11 -3.13
CA LEU A 211 2.40 -1.81 -3.69
C LEU A 211 1.61 -1.01 -2.66
N ASN A 212 1.67 0.30 -2.77
CA ASN A 212 0.85 1.20 -1.96
C ASN A 212 -0.58 1.30 -2.53
N ASN A 213 -1.61 1.21 -1.68
CA ASN A 213 -3.03 1.26 -2.11
C ASN A 213 -3.34 2.50 -2.94
N ARG A 214 -2.87 3.69 -2.53
CA ARG A 214 -3.12 4.94 -3.27
C ARG A 214 -2.55 4.91 -4.69
N SER A 215 -1.42 4.25 -4.90
CA SER A 215 -0.82 4.11 -6.23
C SER A 215 -1.66 3.18 -7.11
N VAL A 216 -2.16 2.07 -6.56
CA VAL A 216 -3.02 1.13 -7.30
C VAL A 216 -4.39 1.74 -7.61
N GLU A 217 -5.02 2.45 -6.64
CA GLU A 217 -6.26 3.21 -6.86
C GLU A 217 -6.10 4.24 -7.99
N MET A 218 -4.98 4.95 -8.00
CA MET A 218 -4.69 5.93 -9.05
C MET A 218 -4.46 5.25 -10.39
N ALA A 219 -3.71 4.15 -10.42
CA ALA A 219 -3.48 3.36 -11.64
C ALA A 219 -4.80 2.84 -12.22
N LYS A 220 -5.69 2.29 -11.37
CA LYS A 220 -7.04 1.88 -11.78
C LYS A 220 -7.83 3.06 -12.36
N LYS A 221 -7.86 4.19 -11.64
CA LYS A 221 -8.64 5.39 -12.05
C LYS A 221 -8.22 5.93 -13.42
N TYR A 222 -6.93 5.89 -13.74
CA TYR A 222 -6.38 6.43 -14.98
C TYR A 222 -6.01 5.34 -16.00
N ASN A 223 -6.33 4.08 -15.71
CA ASN A 223 -6.01 2.90 -16.51
C ASN A 223 -4.52 2.82 -16.91
N ILE A 224 -3.64 2.99 -15.93
CA ILE A 224 -2.18 2.89 -16.10
C ILE A 224 -1.74 1.47 -15.78
N GLU A 225 -1.24 0.75 -16.78
CA GLU A 225 -0.64 -0.58 -16.56
C GLU A 225 0.61 -0.46 -15.68
N LEU A 226 0.63 -1.25 -14.58
CA LEU A 226 1.77 -1.33 -13.70
C LEU A 226 2.50 -2.64 -13.92
N GLU A 227 3.82 -2.62 -13.79
CA GLU A 227 4.64 -3.83 -13.71
C GLU A 227 5.46 -3.79 -12.42
N VAL A 228 5.30 -4.81 -11.58
CA VAL A 228 6.05 -4.97 -10.33
C VAL A 228 7.26 -5.84 -10.59
N LEU A 229 8.45 -5.32 -10.32
CA LEU A 229 9.75 -5.92 -10.66
C LEU A 229 10.71 -5.87 -9.48
N SER A 230 11.70 -6.74 -9.48
CA SER A 230 12.85 -6.62 -8.59
C SER A 230 13.95 -5.77 -9.24
N SER A 231 14.54 -4.86 -8.46
CA SER A 231 15.76 -4.16 -8.86
C SER A 231 17.02 -5.04 -8.70
N MET A 232 16.90 -6.21 -8.06
CA MET A 232 18.02 -7.11 -7.75
C MET A 232 18.16 -8.25 -8.74
N THR A 233 17.10 -8.61 -9.44
CA THR A 233 17.08 -9.71 -10.39
C THR A 233 16.60 -9.25 -11.75
N LYS A 234 16.86 -10.04 -12.80
CA LYS A 234 16.34 -9.81 -14.14
C LYS A 234 15.09 -10.64 -14.45
N ALA A 235 14.42 -11.13 -13.39
CA ALA A 235 13.20 -11.91 -13.55
C ALA A 235 12.06 -11.02 -14.08
N SER A 236 11.18 -11.62 -14.90
CA SER A 236 9.93 -10.96 -15.33
C SER A 236 9.08 -10.62 -14.11
N GLY A 237 8.40 -9.46 -14.13
CA GLY A 237 7.55 -9.00 -13.07
C GLY A 237 6.12 -9.55 -13.10
N THR A 238 5.26 -8.95 -12.29
CA THR A 238 3.81 -9.13 -12.31
C THR A 238 3.16 -7.90 -12.92
N ILE A 239 2.30 -8.09 -13.92
CA ILE A 239 1.53 -7.02 -14.54
C ILE A 239 0.24 -6.79 -13.75
N VAL A 240 -0.03 -5.53 -13.37
CA VAL A 240 -1.28 -5.10 -12.73
C VAL A 240 -2.09 -4.27 -13.71
N LYS A 241 -3.29 -4.72 -14.07
CA LYS A 241 -4.15 -4.09 -15.09
C LYS A 241 -5.64 -4.37 -14.84
N GLU A 242 -6.53 -3.78 -15.63
CA GLU A 242 -7.99 -3.92 -15.45
C GLU A 242 -8.48 -5.36 -15.70
N LYS A 243 -8.00 -6.02 -16.77
CA LYS A 243 -8.43 -7.36 -17.16
C LYS A 243 -7.25 -8.28 -17.36
N THR A 244 -7.31 -9.44 -16.73
CA THR A 244 -6.35 -10.52 -16.92
C THR A 244 -6.77 -11.39 -18.11
N LYS A 245 -5.80 -11.98 -18.83
CA LYS A 245 -6.04 -12.77 -20.06
C LYS A 245 -6.46 -14.21 -19.77
N MET A 246 -6.14 -14.73 -18.60
CA MET A 246 -6.42 -16.13 -18.23
C MET A 246 -7.84 -16.27 -17.69
N GLU A 247 -8.44 -17.46 -17.88
CA GLU A 247 -9.56 -17.91 -17.05
C GLU A 247 -9.19 -17.65 -15.58
N LYS A 248 -10.07 -16.94 -14.88
CA LYS A 248 -9.81 -16.48 -13.51
C LYS A 248 -9.45 -17.67 -12.63
N MET A 249 -8.26 -17.66 -12.02
CA MET A 249 -7.99 -18.55 -10.90
C MET A 249 -9.05 -18.34 -9.84
N LEU A 250 -9.42 -19.40 -9.13
CA LEU A 250 -10.45 -19.33 -8.09
C LEU A 250 -10.10 -18.25 -7.07
N ILE A 251 -8.83 -18.24 -6.64
CA ILE A 251 -8.24 -17.18 -5.82
C ILE A 251 -6.86 -16.79 -6.38
N SER A 252 -6.49 -15.53 -6.22
CA SER A 252 -5.20 -14.98 -6.64
C SER A 252 -4.18 -15.00 -5.52
N GLY A 253 -4.62 -15.02 -4.26
CA GLY A 253 -3.68 -15.08 -3.15
C GLY A 253 -4.30 -15.24 -1.77
N VAL A 254 -3.41 -15.53 -0.81
CA VAL A 254 -3.70 -15.59 0.62
C VAL A 254 -2.84 -14.54 1.31
N ALA A 255 -3.49 -13.61 2.00
CA ALA A 255 -2.84 -12.54 2.73
C ALA A 255 -3.05 -12.66 4.24
N LYS A 256 -2.07 -12.14 5.01
CA LYS A 256 -2.09 -12.10 6.46
C LYS A 256 -1.87 -10.67 6.93
N ASP A 257 -2.74 -10.21 7.83
CA ASP A 257 -2.59 -8.95 8.53
C ASP A 257 -2.53 -9.20 10.05
N THR A 258 -1.44 -8.81 10.68
CA THR A 258 -1.20 -8.92 12.13
C THR A 258 -1.27 -7.56 12.84
N ASP A 259 -1.43 -6.46 12.09
CA ASP A 259 -1.66 -5.12 12.64
C ASP A 259 -3.16 -4.86 12.81
N VAL A 260 -3.83 -5.75 13.52
CA VAL A 260 -5.27 -5.70 13.75
C VAL A 260 -5.60 -5.98 15.22
N ALA A 261 -6.57 -5.24 15.75
CA ALA A 261 -7.18 -5.51 17.06
C ALA A 261 -8.70 -5.53 16.93
N ARG A 262 -9.33 -6.40 17.70
CA ARG A 262 -10.79 -6.52 17.79
C ARG A 262 -11.31 -5.78 19.01
N ILE A 263 -12.39 -5.03 18.83
CA ILE A 263 -13.15 -4.39 19.88
C ILE A 263 -14.59 -4.89 19.77
N SER A 264 -15.16 -5.37 20.87
CA SER A 264 -16.56 -5.80 20.94
C SER A 264 -17.29 -5.02 22.02
N VAL A 265 -18.34 -4.30 21.65
CA VAL A 265 -19.21 -3.56 22.56
C VAL A 265 -20.46 -4.41 22.73
N MET A 266 -20.60 -4.99 23.92
CA MET A 266 -21.64 -5.97 24.25
C MET A 266 -22.87 -5.31 24.85
N GLY A 267 -24.05 -5.87 24.54
CA GLY A 267 -25.30 -5.50 25.20
C GLY A 267 -25.78 -4.07 24.93
N VAL A 268 -25.44 -3.48 23.77
CA VAL A 268 -25.92 -2.12 23.43
C VAL A 268 -27.38 -2.12 23.00
N PRO A 269 -28.15 -1.03 23.27
CA PRO A 269 -29.56 -0.95 22.88
C PRO A 269 -29.73 -1.07 21.35
N ASN A 270 -30.74 -1.83 20.92
CA ASN A 270 -31.08 -1.94 19.50
C ASN A 270 -31.92 -0.75 19.03
N ILE A 271 -31.33 0.42 18.95
CA ILE A 271 -31.99 1.67 18.53
C ILE A 271 -31.37 2.22 17.23
N PRO A 272 -32.16 2.91 16.38
CA PRO A 272 -31.65 3.57 15.19
C PRO A 272 -30.57 4.62 15.50
N GLY A 273 -29.54 4.70 14.65
CA GLY A 273 -28.48 5.69 14.76
C GLY A 273 -27.34 5.36 15.73
N LEU A 274 -27.41 4.25 16.49
CA LEU A 274 -26.35 3.88 17.45
C LEU A 274 -25.01 3.66 16.74
N ALA A 275 -24.99 2.82 15.71
CA ALA A 275 -23.78 2.54 14.93
C ALA A 275 -23.19 3.84 14.32
N PHE A 276 -24.04 4.70 13.73
CA PHE A 276 -23.61 6.00 13.22
C PHE A 276 -22.87 6.82 14.28
N LYS A 277 -23.45 6.97 15.47
CA LYS A 277 -22.85 7.74 16.55
C LYS A 277 -21.54 7.13 17.06
N MET A 278 -21.46 5.81 17.19
CA MET A 278 -20.24 5.10 17.59
C MET A 278 -19.11 5.34 16.57
N PHE A 279 -19.34 5.04 15.30
CA PHE A 279 -18.32 5.12 14.28
C PHE A 279 -17.96 6.56 13.90
N SER A 280 -18.88 7.54 14.05
CA SER A 280 -18.57 8.95 13.91
C SER A 280 -17.53 9.45 14.92
N LYS A 281 -17.51 8.90 16.14
CA LYS A 281 -16.48 9.23 17.15
C LYS A 281 -15.10 8.73 16.73
N LEU A 282 -15.01 7.53 16.20
CA LEU A 282 -13.76 6.96 15.68
C LEU A 282 -13.27 7.75 14.46
N SER A 283 -14.16 8.03 13.52
CA SER A 283 -13.84 8.81 12.32
C SER A 283 -13.35 10.23 12.64
N ALA A 284 -13.91 10.88 13.64
CA ALA A 284 -13.47 12.21 14.10
C ALA A 284 -12.03 12.23 14.67
N LYS A 285 -11.49 11.05 15.00
CA LYS A 285 -10.10 10.84 15.45
C LYS A 285 -9.23 10.17 14.38
N ASP A 286 -9.68 10.11 13.15
CA ASP A 286 -9.00 9.43 12.05
C ASP A 286 -8.69 7.93 12.36
N ILE A 287 -9.58 7.26 13.13
CA ILE A 287 -9.50 5.82 13.38
C ILE A 287 -10.33 5.11 12.31
N ASN A 288 -9.63 4.40 11.43
CA ASN A 288 -10.27 3.57 10.41
C ASN A 288 -10.78 2.27 11.02
N VAL A 289 -11.95 1.83 10.58
CA VAL A 289 -12.58 0.56 10.96
C VAL A 289 -12.68 -0.31 9.71
N ASP A 290 -12.24 -1.57 9.80
CA ASP A 290 -12.19 -2.47 8.64
C ASP A 290 -13.38 -3.45 8.64
N ILE A 291 -13.44 -4.39 9.59
CA ILE A 291 -14.56 -5.34 9.71
C ILE A 291 -15.55 -4.80 10.73
N ILE A 292 -16.84 -4.86 10.41
CA ILE A 292 -17.92 -4.55 11.35
C ILE A 292 -18.91 -5.71 11.33
N LEU A 293 -19.13 -6.33 12.49
CA LEU A 293 -20.17 -7.34 12.72
C LEU A 293 -21.14 -6.87 13.78
N GLN A 294 -22.42 -7.06 13.50
CA GLN A 294 -23.50 -6.79 14.45
C GLN A 294 -24.31 -8.06 14.65
N SER A 295 -24.46 -8.48 15.89
CA SER A 295 -25.32 -9.64 16.22
C SER A 295 -26.80 -9.27 16.10
N ILE A 296 -27.63 -10.31 15.95
CA ILE A 296 -29.06 -10.21 16.23
C ILE A 296 -29.20 -10.36 17.74
N GLY A 297 -29.63 -9.28 18.40
CA GLY A 297 -29.69 -9.24 19.84
C GLY A 297 -30.90 -9.96 20.42
N HIS A 298 -30.82 -10.25 21.70
CA HIS A 298 -31.96 -10.70 22.54
C HIS A 298 -32.37 -9.53 23.44
N ASP A 299 -33.64 -9.51 23.85
CA ASP A 299 -34.20 -8.56 24.82
C ASP A 299 -33.95 -7.07 24.48
N GLY A 300 -33.96 -6.71 23.18
CA GLY A 300 -33.77 -5.35 22.71
C GLY A 300 -32.32 -4.86 22.76
N LYS A 301 -31.36 -5.76 22.99
CA LYS A 301 -29.92 -5.48 22.99
C LYS A 301 -29.21 -6.20 21.84
N LYS A 302 -28.02 -5.74 21.46
CA LYS A 302 -27.17 -6.34 20.44
C LYS A 302 -25.72 -6.13 20.77
N ASP A 303 -24.84 -6.88 20.11
CA ASP A 303 -23.41 -6.70 20.20
C ASP A 303 -22.88 -6.12 18.88
N ILE A 304 -21.91 -5.23 18.99
CA ILE A 304 -21.20 -4.67 17.83
C ILE A 304 -19.73 -4.96 18.00
N SER A 305 -19.18 -5.80 17.14
CA SER A 305 -17.76 -6.11 17.08
C SER A 305 -17.15 -5.47 15.84
N PHE A 306 -15.97 -4.88 15.97
CA PHE A 306 -15.25 -4.28 14.85
C PHE A 306 -13.75 -4.40 15.02
N THR A 307 -13.02 -4.23 13.92
CA THR A 307 -11.55 -4.24 13.92
C THR A 307 -10.99 -2.87 13.58
N VAL A 308 -9.85 -2.56 14.21
CA VAL A 308 -9.05 -1.36 13.98
C VAL A 308 -7.58 -1.75 13.87
N ALA A 309 -6.72 -0.85 13.38
CA ALA A 309 -5.27 -1.04 13.46
C ALA A 309 -4.83 -1.17 14.93
N LYS A 310 -3.95 -2.12 15.21
CA LYS A 310 -3.53 -2.48 16.57
C LYS A 310 -2.99 -1.27 17.37
N ASN A 311 -2.20 -0.41 16.72
CA ASN A 311 -1.65 0.81 17.31
C ASN A 311 -2.69 1.88 17.67
N ARG A 312 -3.94 1.73 17.22
CA ARG A 312 -5.07 2.61 17.52
C ARG A 312 -6.10 1.94 18.47
N GLY A 313 -5.85 0.70 18.85
CA GLY A 313 -6.80 -0.10 19.62
C GLY A 313 -7.16 0.51 20.97
N GLU A 314 -6.16 0.88 21.78
CA GLU A 314 -6.38 1.47 23.11
C GLU A 314 -7.15 2.80 23.05
N GLU A 315 -6.83 3.67 22.08
CA GLU A 315 -7.54 4.93 21.86
C GLU A 315 -9.00 4.67 21.46
N ALA A 316 -9.23 3.70 20.57
CA ALA A 316 -10.58 3.32 20.16
C ALA A 316 -11.41 2.77 21.34
N VAL A 317 -10.80 1.93 22.21
CA VAL A 317 -11.44 1.43 23.43
C VAL A 317 -11.83 2.57 24.36
N ALA A 318 -10.92 3.54 24.59
CA ALA A 318 -11.19 4.69 25.45
C ALA A 318 -12.39 5.52 24.94
N LEU A 319 -12.45 5.78 23.62
CA LEU A 319 -13.57 6.48 22.99
C LEU A 319 -14.89 5.69 23.10
N MET A 320 -14.84 4.37 22.97
CA MET A 320 -16.03 3.53 23.12
C MET A 320 -16.53 3.50 24.56
N LYS A 321 -15.64 3.41 25.55
CA LYS A 321 -16.01 3.46 26.97
C LYS A 321 -16.70 4.79 27.30
N GLU A 322 -16.10 5.92 26.96
CA GLU A 322 -16.71 7.24 27.17
C GLU A 322 -18.11 7.35 26.55
N TYR A 323 -18.29 6.78 25.36
CA TYR A 323 -19.55 6.88 24.65
C TYR A 323 -20.63 5.93 25.21
N THR A 324 -20.24 4.72 25.61
CA THR A 324 -21.19 3.66 25.97
C THR A 324 -21.58 3.66 27.46
N GLU A 325 -20.83 4.34 28.34
CA GLU A 325 -21.19 4.53 29.75
C GLU A 325 -22.65 5.02 29.95
N ASN A 326 -23.09 5.94 29.09
CA ASN A 326 -24.44 6.51 29.15
C ASN A 326 -25.50 5.72 28.37
N LEU A 327 -25.11 4.67 27.63
CA LEU A 327 -26.01 3.88 26.80
C LEU A 327 -26.37 2.52 27.40
N GLY A 328 -25.79 2.18 28.57
CA GLY A 328 -26.05 0.92 29.26
C GLY A 328 -25.44 -0.28 28.52
N ALA A 329 -24.33 -0.12 27.84
CA ALA A 329 -23.54 -1.26 27.38
C ALA A 329 -23.08 -2.10 28.56
N GLU A 330 -23.11 -3.43 28.40
CA GLU A 330 -22.74 -4.35 29.48
C GLU A 330 -21.25 -4.46 29.66
N GLU A 331 -20.51 -4.56 28.55
CA GLU A 331 -19.07 -4.79 28.55
C GLU A 331 -18.42 -4.29 27.25
N ILE A 332 -17.13 -3.93 27.33
CA ILE A 332 -16.27 -3.70 26.16
C ILE A 332 -15.09 -4.67 26.25
N LEU A 333 -15.01 -5.58 25.30
CA LEU A 333 -13.92 -6.52 25.14
C LEU A 333 -12.89 -5.97 24.15
N TYR A 334 -11.63 -6.10 24.49
CA TYR A 334 -10.50 -5.74 23.63
C TYR A 334 -9.56 -6.93 23.48
N ASP A 335 -9.20 -7.23 22.23
CA ASP A 335 -8.29 -8.33 21.92
C ASP A 335 -7.32 -7.90 20.80
N ASP A 336 -6.06 -7.80 21.14
CA ASP A 336 -4.95 -7.46 20.24
C ASP A 336 -4.08 -8.68 19.87
N LYS A 337 -4.48 -9.87 20.31
CA LYS A 337 -3.83 -11.15 19.99
C LYS A 337 -4.52 -11.87 18.83
N VAL A 338 -5.02 -11.11 17.89
CA VAL A 338 -5.71 -11.62 16.71
C VAL A 338 -4.92 -11.34 15.44
N ALA A 339 -5.18 -12.15 14.42
CA ALA A 339 -4.69 -11.93 13.06
C ALA A 339 -5.83 -12.13 12.06
N LYS A 340 -5.84 -11.32 11.02
CA LYS A 340 -6.79 -11.44 9.91
C LYS A 340 -6.12 -12.21 8.77
N ILE A 341 -6.72 -13.33 8.36
CA ILE A 341 -6.31 -14.12 7.20
C ILE A 341 -7.38 -13.97 6.14
N SER A 342 -6.94 -13.68 4.93
CA SER A 342 -7.87 -13.42 3.83
C SER A 342 -7.45 -14.15 2.57
N ILE A 343 -8.42 -14.69 1.83
CA ILE A 343 -8.26 -15.11 0.46
C ILE A 343 -8.85 -14.04 -0.45
N VAL A 344 -8.18 -13.79 -1.57
CA VAL A 344 -8.57 -12.79 -2.57
C VAL A 344 -8.61 -13.43 -3.93
N GLY A 345 -9.63 -13.17 -4.72
CA GLY A 345 -9.71 -13.62 -6.11
C GLY A 345 -11.05 -13.32 -6.76
N ALA A 346 -11.02 -12.75 -7.95
CA ALA A 346 -12.21 -12.44 -8.73
C ALA A 346 -13.00 -13.69 -9.19
N GLY A 347 -12.39 -14.89 -9.13
CA GLY A 347 -13.07 -16.15 -9.42
C GLY A 347 -14.12 -16.54 -8.37
N MET A 348 -14.07 -15.98 -7.18
CA MET A 348 -15.03 -16.28 -6.10
C MET A 348 -16.45 -15.82 -6.42
N GLU A 349 -16.62 -14.75 -7.18
CA GLU A 349 -17.91 -14.20 -7.58
C GLU A 349 -18.82 -15.23 -8.30
N SER A 350 -18.20 -16.12 -9.09
CA SER A 350 -18.92 -17.11 -9.90
C SER A 350 -18.86 -18.55 -9.35
N HIS A 351 -18.17 -18.81 -8.24
CA HIS A 351 -17.95 -20.16 -7.73
C HIS A 351 -18.43 -20.29 -6.28
N ALA A 352 -19.50 -21.05 -6.10
CA ALA A 352 -19.96 -21.45 -4.76
C ALA A 352 -18.92 -22.37 -4.06
N GLY A 353 -18.83 -22.30 -2.74
CA GLY A 353 -18.00 -23.20 -1.93
C GLY A 353 -16.56 -22.75 -1.66
N VAL A 354 -16.12 -21.59 -2.17
CA VAL A 354 -14.76 -21.08 -1.91
C VAL A 354 -14.56 -20.83 -0.41
N ALA A 355 -15.51 -20.19 0.26
CA ALA A 355 -15.45 -20.01 1.71
C ALA A 355 -15.41 -21.35 2.46
N THR A 356 -16.22 -22.31 2.03
CA THR A 356 -16.23 -23.67 2.62
C THR A 356 -14.86 -24.34 2.51
N LYS A 357 -14.19 -24.22 1.35
CA LYS A 357 -12.85 -24.77 1.14
C LYS A 357 -11.80 -24.10 2.04
N MET A 358 -11.93 -22.78 2.28
CA MET A 358 -11.08 -22.06 3.24
C MET A 358 -11.32 -22.55 4.66
N PHE A 359 -12.61 -22.73 5.07
CA PHE A 359 -12.94 -23.19 6.41
C PHE A 359 -12.53 -24.64 6.65
N GLU A 360 -12.63 -25.50 5.63
CA GLU A 360 -12.11 -26.87 5.68
C GLU A 360 -10.60 -26.88 5.93
N ALA A 361 -9.82 -26.05 5.22
CA ALA A 361 -8.38 -25.93 5.44
C ALA A 361 -8.02 -25.52 6.88
N LEU A 362 -8.80 -24.59 7.46
CA LEU A 362 -8.62 -24.14 8.84
C LEU A 362 -9.04 -25.24 9.86
N TYR A 363 -10.12 -25.96 9.57
CA TYR A 363 -10.56 -27.11 10.38
C TYR A 363 -9.49 -28.21 10.39
N ASP A 364 -8.99 -28.62 9.22
CA ASP A 364 -7.93 -29.63 9.11
C ASP A 364 -6.66 -29.20 9.86
N ALA A 365 -6.35 -27.91 9.83
CA ALA A 365 -5.26 -27.30 10.57
C ALA A 365 -5.57 -27.06 12.06
N GLN A 366 -6.76 -27.39 12.56
CA GLN A 366 -7.17 -27.13 13.94
C GLN A 366 -6.97 -25.67 14.35
N VAL A 367 -7.41 -24.73 13.49
CA VAL A 367 -7.40 -23.29 13.72
C VAL A 367 -8.82 -22.81 13.92
N ASN A 368 -9.10 -22.18 15.06
CA ASN A 368 -10.43 -21.71 15.38
C ASN A 368 -10.71 -20.33 14.75
N ILE A 369 -11.90 -20.14 14.19
CA ILE A 369 -12.36 -18.89 13.58
C ILE A 369 -13.14 -18.08 14.61
N GLN A 370 -12.75 -16.82 14.81
CA GLN A 370 -13.40 -15.91 15.75
C GLN A 370 -14.39 -14.95 15.06
N MET A 371 -14.08 -14.51 13.83
CA MET A 371 -14.96 -13.66 13.01
C MET A 371 -14.81 -14.03 11.54
N ILE A 372 -15.87 -13.80 10.77
CA ILE A 372 -15.89 -14.01 9.31
C ILE A 372 -16.43 -12.73 8.66
N SER A 373 -15.79 -12.32 7.57
CA SER A 373 -16.27 -11.24 6.70
C SER A 373 -16.07 -11.63 5.24
N THR A 374 -17.04 -11.34 4.40
CA THR A 374 -17.01 -11.69 2.98
C THR A 374 -17.36 -10.50 2.11
N SER A 375 -16.78 -10.45 0.91
CA SER A 375 -17.16 -9.59 -0.19
C SER A 375 -17.20 -10.41 -1.49
N GLU A 376 -17.44 -9.80 -2.62
CA GLU A 376 -17.48 -10.47 -3.93
C GLU A 376 -16.15 -11.14 -4.28
N ILE A 377 -15.03 -10.53 -3.91
CA ILE A 377 -13.67 -10.99 -4.28
C ILE A 377 -12.78 -11.33 -3.07
N LYS A 378 -13.36 -11.37 -1.84
CA LYS A 378 -12.59 -11.60 -0.63
C LYS A 378 -13.39 -12.37 0.42
N VAL A 379 -12.73 -13.33 1.08
CA VAL A 379 -13.18 -13.92 2.33
C VAL A 379 -12.10 -13.72 3.38
N SER A 380 -12.46 -13.12 4.51
CA SER A 380 -11.56 -12.85 5.62
C SER A 380 -12.03 -13.55 6.88
N VAL A 381 -11.09 -14.11 7.63
CA VAL A 381 -11.35 -14.65 8.97
C VAL A 381 -10.42 -13.98 9.97
N LEU A 382 -10.92 -13.78 11.18
CA LEU A 382 -10.12 -13.40 12.33
C LEU A 382 -9.86 -14.66 13.16
N ILE A 383 -8.59 -14.87 13.50
CA ILE A 383 -8.11 -16.04 14.26
C ILE A 383 -7.14 -15.58 15.36
N ASP A 384 -6.69 -16.48 16.21
CA ASP A 384 -5.58 -16.19 17.13
C ASP A 384 -4.30 -15.89 16.33
N SER A 385 -3.56 -14.86 16.74
CA SER A 385 -2.33 -14.44 16.06
C SER A 385 -1.23 -15.51 16.09
N ALA A 386 -1.22 -16.39 17.10
CA ALA A 386 -0.28 -17.50 17.20
C ALA A 386 -0.44 -18.52 16.05
N ASP A 387 -1.64 -18.67 15.53
CA ASP A 387 -1.95 -19.60 14.45
C ASP A 387 -1.81 -19.02 13.04
N ALA A 388 -1.44 -17.74 12.91
CA ALA A 388 -1.51 -17.00 11.65
C ALA A 388 -0.67 -17.64 10.53
N ASP A 389 0.60 -18.00 10.76
CA ASP A 389 1.48 -18.61 9.74
C ASP A 389 1.00 -20.02 9.35
N LYS A 390 0.50 -20.79 10.31
CA LYS A 390 -0.10 -22.12 10.11
C LYS A 390 -1.36 -22.04 9.24
N ALA A 391 -2.24 -21.08 9.53
CA ALA A 391 -3.45 -20.83 8.77
C ALA A 391 -3.16 -20.46 7.31
N VAL A 392 -2.23 -19.51 7.08
CA VAL A 392 -1.81 -19.11 5.72
C VAL A 392 -1.31 -20.32 4.93
N SER A 393 -0.42 -21.14 5.53
CA SER A 393 0.14 -22.31 4.86
C SER A 393 -0.93 -23.35 4.52
N ALA A 394 -1.84 -23.65 5.45
CA ALA A 394 -2.92 -24.61 5.23
C ALA A 394 -3.90 -24.15 4.13
N ILE A 395 -4.31 -22.89 4.16
CA ILE A 395 -5.19 -22.34 3.14
C ILE A 395 -4.48 -22.31 1.78
N HIS A 396 -3.21 -21.85 1.73
CA HIS A 396 -2.47 -21.82 0.48
C HIS A 396 -2.36 -23.21 -0.15
N SER A 397 -1.93 -24.24 0.59
CA SER A 397 -1.85 -25.61 0.09
C SER A 397 -3.21 -26.11 -0.40
N LYS A 398 -4.30 -25.81 0.30
CA LYS A 398 -5.65 -26.26 -0.11
C LYS A 398 -6.09 -25.69 -1.47
N PHE A 399 -5.61 -24.49 -1.85
CA PHE A 399 -6.02 -23.82 -3.09
C PHE A 399 -5.02 -23.94 -4.24
N PHE A 400 -3.72 -24.10 -3.96
CA PHE A 400 -2.66 -24.01 -4.98
C PHE A 400 -1.86 -25.29 -5.21
N ASP A 401 -2.00 -26.32 -4.35
CA ASP A 401 -1.46 -27.67 -4.51
C ASP A 401 -2.52 -28.56 -5.15
#